data_fcdae29b764849efa3717448d3c269e3
#
_entry.id   fcdae29b764849efa3717448d3c269e3
#
_cell.length_a   1.000
_cell.length_b   1.000
_cell.length_c   1.000
_cell.angle_alpha   90.00
_cell.angle_beta   90.00
_cell.angle_gamma   90.00
#
_symmetry.space_group_name_H-M   'P 1'
#
loop_
_entity.id
_entity.type
_entity.pdbx_description
1 polymer ?
#
loop_
_entity_poly.entity_id
_entity_poly.type
_entity_poly.pdbx_seq_one_letter_code
_entity_poly.pdbx_strand_id
1 'polypeptide(L)'
;IDARLDCADFTIPALIRMLREHRGTRLNEEQAQKIEQSLIHFKYWLDEPGDVHACFFTENHQILYHSAEYLVGQMYPDVVFPNNGMTGAEHHAHATAFLRRWLNWRERFGFSEWLTQGYYMDDMLGLVNLMIYADEADIRTRCRMLIDMLVFDLAVNHFEGHLPTTHGRVYTRFIIEPDYEDCSAVMALLFDKGYAGTMSNCAVMLAANGYVCPKAILAAAAAPTGIQTNRERMSIDVADAKYYGVDPADFDNIMFFWGQQTYSDRLTIENSLKVFPTWNWMTNRVRAYYERYKLHDEA
;
A
#
# COMPACT_ATOMS: atom_id res chain seq x y z
N ILE A 1 7.19 8.06 -13.59
CA ILE A 1 5.90 7.49 -14.03
C ILE A 1 6.01 7.04 -15.47
N ASP A 2 6.26 7.94 -16.42
CA ASP A 2 6.25 7.64 -17.86
C ASP A 2 7.24 6.54 -18.28
N ALA A 3 8.38 6.43 -17.58
CA ALA A 3 9.36 5.36 -17.79
C ALA A 3 9.02 4.05 -17.03
N ARG A 4 7.91 3.99 -16.32
CA ARG A 4 7.46 2.82 -15.53
C ARG A 4 8.53 2.23 -14.62
N LEU A 5 9.31 3.12 -13.98
CA LEU A 5 10.37 2.72 -13.06
C LEU A 5 9.78 2.31 -11.71
N ASP A 6 10.58 1.58 -10.95
CA ASP A 6 10.23 1.21 -9.58
C ASP A 6 9.90 2.42 -8.71
N CYS A 7 8.97 2.25 -7.79
CA CYS A 7 8.46 3.31 -6.89
C CYS A 7 7.77 4.50 -7.60
N ALA A 8 7.40 4.38 -8.88
CA ALA A 8 6.63 5.41 -9.58
C ALA A 8 5.24 5.64 -8.94
N ASP A 9 4.64 4.58 -8.42
CA ASP A 9 3.36 4.57 -7.73
C ASP A 9 3.34 5.42 -6.45
N PHE A 10 4.46 5.58 -5.74
CA PHE A 10 4.54 6.46 -4.55
C PHE A 10 4.27 7.94 -4.86
N THR A 11 4.48 8.36 -6.10
CA THR A 11 4.24 9.74 -6.52
C THR A 11 2.78 9.97 -6.97
N ILE A 12 2.10 8.93 -7.45
CA ILE A 12 0.77 9.04 -8.04
C ILE A 12 -0.28 9.60 -7.09
N PRO A 13 -0.35 9.23 -5.80
CA PRO A 13 -1.33 9.80 -4.87
C PRO A 13 -1.28 11.33 -4.80
N ALA A 14 -0.08 11.91 -4.79
CA ALA A 14 0.09 13.36 -4.78
C ALA A 14 -0.36 14.00 -6.10
N LEU A 15 -0.07 13.37 -7.25
CA LEU A 15 -0.48 13.89 -8.56
C LEU A 15 -1.99 13.87 -8.74
N ILE A 16 -2.68 12.83 -8.29
CA ILE A 16 -4.15 12.76 -8.29
C ILE A 16 -4.72 13.94 -7.47
N ARG A 17 -4.18 14.20 -6.30
CA ARG A 17 -4.60 15.32 -5.46
C ARG A 17 -4.35 16.67 -6.13
N MET A 18 -3.18 16.86 -6.72
CA MET A 18 -2.86 18.10 -7.45
C MET A 18 -3.88 18.38 -8.55
N LEU A 19 -4.28 17.37 -9.32
CA LEU A 19 -5.33 17.53 -10.33
C LEU A 19 -6.68 17.87 -9.72
N ARG A 20 -7.09 17.16 -8.67
CA ARG A 20 -8.43 17.35 -8.07
C ARG A 20 -8.57 18.68 -7.32
N GLU A 21 -7.53 19.11 -6.63
CA GLU A 21 -7.60 20.25 -5.72
C GLU A 21 -7.07 21.55 -6.33
N HIS A 22 -6.18 21.48 -7.33
CA HIS A 22 -5.41 22.63 -7.77
C HIS A 22 -5.48 22.94 -9.26
N ARG A 23 -6.16 22.12 -10.08
CA ARG A 23 -6.37 22.44 -11.52
C ARG A 23 -7.09 23.77 -11.66
N GLY A 24 -6.55 24.65 -12.49
CA GLY A 24 -7.09 25.99 -12.74
C GLY A 24 -6.86 27.01 -11.59
N THR A 25 -6.13 26.65 -10.56
CA THR A 25 -5.77 27.56 -9.46
C THR A 25 -4.25 27.67 -9.29
N ARG A 26 -3.62 26.68 -8.65
CA ARG A 26 -2.15 26.61 -8.49
C ARG A 26 -1.47 25.79 -9.60
N LEU A 27 -2.23 24.94 -10.27
CA LEU A 27 -1.80 24.12 -11.38
C LEU A 27 -2.39 24.70 -12.67
N ASN A 28 -1.54 25.18 -13.58
CA ASN A 28 -2.00 25.67 -14.87
C ASN A 28 -2.41 24.50 -15.78
N GLU A 29 -3.11 24.80 -16.88
CA GLU A 29 -3.69 23.76 -17.74
C GLU A 29 -2.63 22.88 -18.42
N GLU A 30 -1.50 23.44 -18.83
CA GLU A 30 -0.40 22.67 -19.42
C GLU A 30 0.17 21.64 -18.44
N GLN A 31 0.38 22.05 -17.18
CA GLN A 31 0.84 21.17 -16.12
C GLN A 31 -0.20 20.09 -15.80
N ALA A 32 -1.48 20.49 -15.73
CA ALA A 32 -2.58 19.56 -15.49
C ALA A 32 -2.68 18.48 -16.57
N GLN A 33 -2.63 18.88 -17.83
CA GLN A 33 -2.65 17.96 -18.98
C GLN A 33 -1.45 17.02 -18.99
N LYS A 34 -0.27 17.48 -18.60
CA LYS A 34 0.92 16.62 -18.50
C LYS A 34 0.74 15.54 -17.44
N ILE A 35 0.23 15.89 -16.26
CA ILE A 35 -0.07 14.91 -15.20
C ILE A 35 -1.15 13.94 -15.69
N GLU A 36 -2.23 14.44 -16.26
CA GLU A 36 -3.33 13.65 -16.81
C GLU A 36 -2.83 12.62 -17.81
N GLN A 37 -2.00 13.03 -18.76
CA GLN A 37 -1.40 12.12 -19.75
C GLN A 37 -0.54 11.05 -19.09
N SER A 38 0.29 11.40 -18.12
CA SER A 38 1.10 10.42 -17.39
C SER A 38 0.23 9.38 -16.66
N LEU A 39 -0.90 9.80 -16.06
CA LEU A 39 -1.81 8.90 -15.37
C LEU A 39 -2.60 8.01 -16.35
N ILE A 40 -3.11 8.53 -17.44
CA ILE A 40 -3.86 7.77 -18.46
C ILE A 40 -2.98 6.73 -19.18
N HIS A 41 -1.67 6.98 -19.33
CA HIS A 41 -0.72 6.06 -19.97
C HIS A 41 -0.02 5.11 -19.00
N PHE A 42 -0.32 5.20 -17.72
CA PHE A 42 0.33 4.37 -16.71
C PHE A 42 -0.14 2.91 -16.79
N LYS A 43 0.75 1.97 -16.48
CA LYS A 43 0.39 0.55 -16.30
C LYS A 43 0.04 0.33 -14.84
N TYR A 44 -1.23 0.02 -14.57
CA TYR A 44 -1.76 -0.09 -13.21
C TYR A 44 -1.57 -1.47 -12.60
N TRP A 45 -1.57 -2.54 -13.39
CA TRP A 45 -1.41 -3.86 -12.79
C TRP A 45 -0.70 -4.86 -13.73
N LEU A 46 -0.43 -6.04 -13.19
CA LEU A 46 0.33 -7.11 -13.85
C LEU A 46 -0.34 -7.68 -15.09
N ASP A 47 -1.66 -7.69 -15.14
CA ASP A 47 -2.48 -8.19 -16.23
C ASP A 47 -2.54 -7.24 -17.44
N GLU A 48 -2.07 -6.02 -17.30
CA GLU A 48 -1.93 -5.11 -18.43
C GLU A 48 -0.69 -5.41 -19.28
N PRO A 49 -0.73 -5.12 -20.61
CA PRO A 49 0.39 -5.35 -21.50
C PRO A 49 1.58 -4.42 -21.22
N GLY A 50 2.74 -4.82 -21.72
CA GLY A 50 3.98 -4.05 -21.71
C GLY A 50 4.87 -4.33 -20.52
N ASP A 51 6.18 -4.14 -20.73
CA ASP A 51 7.19 -4.30 -19.70
C ASP A 51 7.11 -3.21 -18.65
N VAL A 52 7.53 -3.56 -17.44
CA VAL A 52 7.60 -2.65 -16.30
C VAL A 52 8.73 -3.10 -15.39
N HIS A 53 9.43 -2.14 -14.80
CA HIS A 53 10.50 -2.36 -13.83
C HIS A 53 10.06 -2.05 -12.39
N ALA A 54 8.76 -2.14 -12.11
CA ALA A 54 8.16 -1.80 -10.84
C ALA A 54 7.93 -3.03 -9.96
N CYS A 55 7.95 -2.80 -8.66
CA CYS A 55 7.50 -3.75 -7.65
C CYS A 55 5.97 -3.71 -7.55
N PHE A 56 5.31 -4.87 -7.64
CA PHE A 56 3.86 -5.03 -7.44
C PHE A 56 3.53 -5.92 -6.22
N PHE A 57 4.52 -6.53 -5.61
CA PHE A 57 4.33 -7.67 -4.71
C PHE A 57 4.27 -7.33 -3.23
N THR A 58 4.44 -6.07 -2.82
CA THR A 58 4.22 -5.66 -1.43
C THR A 58 2.86 -5.01 -1.25
N GLU A 59 2.34 -5.04 -0.03
CA GLU A 59 0.99 -4.57 0.26
C GLU A 59 0.80 -3.06 0.02
N ASN A 60 1.86 -2.28 0.26
CA ASN A 60 1.86 -0.85 -0.02
C ASN A 60 1.79 -0.55 -1.52
N HIS A 61 2.55 -1.26 -2.36
CA HIS A 61 2.43 -1.14 -3.80
C HIS A 61 1.03 -1.52 -4.29
N GLN A 62 0.46 -2.61 -3.76
CA GLN A 62 -0.88 -3.07 -4.13
C GLN A 62 -1.93 -1.97 -3.91
N ILE A 63 -1.98 -1.36 -2.72
CA ILE A 63 -2.95 -0.31 -2.45
C ILE A 63 -2.67 0.96 -3.25
N LEU A 64 -1.41 1.33 -3.49
CA LEU A 64 -1.06 2.49 -4.30
C LEU A 64 -1.50 2.34 -5.76
N TYR A 65 -1.23 1.20 -6.39
CA TYR A 65 -1.67 0.91 -7.76
C TYR A 65 -3.19 0.89 -7.88
N HIS A 66 -3.87 0.12 -7.04
CA HIS A 66 -5.32 -0.04 -7.15
C HIS A 66 -6.11 1.21 -6.74
N SER A 67 -5.64 1.98 -5.75
CA SER A 67 -6.26 3.26 -5.42
C SER A 67 -6.08 4.28 -6.54
N ALA A 68 -4.93 4.29 -7.18
CA ALA A 68 -4.66 5.16 -8.32
C ALA A 68 -5.53 4.80 -9.52
N GLU A 69 -5.58 3.52 -9.90
CA GLU A 69 -6.42 3.02 -10.99
C GLU A 69 -7.90 3.37 -10.78
N TYR A 70 -8.41 3.10 -9.56
CA TYR A 70 -9.76 3.42 -9.17
C TYR A 70 -10.07 4.92 -9.38
N LEU A 71 -9.24 5.78 -8.80
CA LEU A 71 -9.49 7.22 -8.81
C LEU A 71 -9.29 7.85 -10.19
N VAL A 72 -8.31 7.38 -10.97
CA VAL A 72 -8.11 7.88 -12.34
C VAL A 72 -9.22 7.39 -13.26
N GLY A 73 -9.64 6.13 -13.12
CA GLY A 73 -10.80 5.60 -13.84
C GLY A 73 -12.09 6.37 -13.53
N GLN A 74 -12.31 6.72 -12.24
CA GLN A 74 -13.43 7.57 -11.80
C GLN A 74 -13.35 9.00 -12.38
N MET A 75 -12.13 9.56 -12.52
CA MET A 75 -11.94 10.92 -13.06
C MET A 75 -12.18 10.99 -14.58
N TYR A 76 -11.88 9.93 -15.30
CA TYR A 76 -11.89 9.89 -16.76
C TYR A 76 -12.67 8.69 -17.30
N PRO A 77 -13.95 8.50 -16.94
CA PRO A 77 -14.69 7.26 -17.20
C PRO A 77 -14.83 6.92 -18.69
N ASP A 78 -14.95 7.93 -19.54
CA ASP A 78 -15.18 7.77 -20.98
C ASP A 78 -13.87 7.77 -21.80
N VAL A 79 -12.73 8.00 -21.16
CA VAL A 79 -11.43 8.03 -21.85
C VAL A 79 -10.91 6.62 -22.00
N VAL A 80 -10.46 6.28 -23.21
CA VAL A 80 -9.77 5.00 -23.46
C VAL A 80 -8.30 5.13 -23.05
N PHE A 81 -7.85 4.25 -22.16
CA PHE A 81 -6.46 4.20 -21.73
C PHE A 81 -5.64 3.41 -22.74
N PRO A 82 -4.63 4.01 -23.36
CA PRO A 82 -3.98 3.43 -24.54
C PRO A 82 -3.12 2.20 -24.23
N ASN A 83 -2.79 1.95 -22.94
CA ASN A 83 -1.95 0.82 -22.56
C ASN A 83 -2.64 -0.54 -22.83
N ASN A 84 -3.92 -0.65 -22.55
CA ASN A 84 -4.70 -1.88 -22.71
C ASN A 84 -6.01 -1.72 -23.51
N GLY A 85 -6.39 -0.49 -23.84
CA GLY A 85 -7.62 -0.19 -24.58
C GLY A 85 -8.89 -0.18 -23.73
N MET A 86 -8.79 -0.32 -22.42
CA MET A 86 -9.92 -0.20 -21.49
C MET A 86 -10.32 1.27 -21.33
N THR A 87 -11.61 1.51 -21.16
CA THR A 87 -12.12 2.82 -20.74
C THR A 87 -11.82 3.07 -19.26
N GLY A 88 -11.83 4.33 -18.83
CA GLY A 88 -11.69 4.64 -17.42
C GLY A 88 -12.76 3.98 -16.55
N ALA A 89 -13.98 3.84 -17.04
CA ALA A 89 -15.05 3.10 -16.34
C ALA A 89 -14.70 1.61 -16.15
N GLU A 90 -14.07 0.97 -17.12
CA GLU A 90 -13.61 -0.41 -17.02
C GLU A 90 -12.43 -0.52 -16.05
N HIS A 91 -11.47 0.42 -16.06
CA HIS A 91 -10.40 0.51 -15.06
C HIS A 91 -10.96 0.71 -13.64
N HIS A 92 -11.94 1.59 -13.48
CA HIS A 92 -12.60 1.78 -12.18
C HIS A 92 -13.25 0.49 -11.67
N ALA A 93 -13.98 -0.23 -12.53
CA ALA A 93 -14.59 -1.52 -12.15
C ALA A 93 -13.55 -2.59 -11.79
N HIS A 94 -12.46 -2.68 -12.57
CA HIS A 94 -11.34 -3.58 -12.33
C HIS A 94 -10.68 -3.30 -10.97
N ALA A 95 -10.29 -2.06 -10.74
CA ALA A 95 -9.69 -1.65 -9.46
C ALA A 95 -10.64 -1.85 -8.27
N THR A 96 -11.94 -1.62 -8.44
CA THR A 96 -12.95 -1.84 -7.39
C THR A 96 -12.92 -3.29 -6.89
N ALA A 97 -12.80 -4.25 -7.80
CA ALA A 97 -12.74 -5.67 -7.44
C ALA A 97 -11.48 -5.98 -6.60
N PHE A 98 -10.32 -5.46 -6.98
CA PHE A 98 -9.07 -5.62 -6.23
C PHE A 98 -9.11 -4.91 -4.87
N LEU A 99 -9.58 -3.66 -4.84
CA LEU A 99 -9.70 -2.89 -3.61
C LEU A 99 -10.59 -3.60 -2.58
N ARG A 100 -11.73 -4.12 -2.99
CA ARG A 100 -12.62 -4.86 -2.08
C ARG A 100 -11.94 -6.10 -1.49
N ARG A 101 -11.16 -6.84 -2.28
CA ARG A 101 -10.37 -7.98 -1.80
C ARG A 101 -9.24 -7.53 -0.88
N TRP A 102 -8.50 -6.49 -1.24
CA TRP A 102 -7.42 -5.95 -0.41
C TRP A 102 -7.93 -5.45 0.94
N LEU A 103 -9.02 -4.68 0.97
CA LEU A 103 -9.64 -4.19 2.18
C LEU A 103 -10.13 -5.37 3.05
N ASN A 104 -10.85 -6.35 2.47
CA ASN A 104 -11.28 -7.55 3.19
C ASN A 104 -10.10 -8.29 3.83
N TRP A 105 -8.99 -8.39 3.12
CA TRP A 105 -7.80 -9.06 3.63
C TRP A 105 -7.21 -8.35 4.84
N ARG A 106 -7.02 -7.02 4.72
CA ARG A 106 -6.46 -6.22 5.82
C ARG A 106 -7.37 -6.23 7.06
N GLU A 107 -8.66 -6.13 6.88
CA GLU A 107 -9.63 -6.20 7.98
C GLU A 107 -9.63 -7.56 8.68
N ARG A 108 -9.46 -8.65 7.95
CA ARG A 108 -9.47 -10.01 8.52
C ARG A 108 -8.14 -10.45 9.09
N PHE A 109 -7.07 -10.11 8.42
CA PHE A 109 -5.76 -10.74 8.64
C PHE A 109 -4.64 -9.75 8.97
N GLY A 110 -4.90 -8.45 8.96
CA GLY A 110 -3.90 -7.43 9.23
C GLY A 110 -2.88 -7.28 8.10
N PHE A 111 -1.71 -6.76 8.45
CA PHE A 111 -0.65 -6.41 7.51
C PHE A 111 0.51 -7.39 7.61
N SER A 112 1.05 -7.81 6.45
CA SER A 112 2.25 -8.67 6.40
C SER A 112 3.51 -7.88 6.76
N GLU A 113 3.56 -6.60 6.38
CA GLU A 113 4.61 -5.66 6.77
C GLU A 113 4.23 -4.95 8.08
N TRP A 114 3.81 -5.72 9.08
CA TRP A 114 3.31 -5.23 10.37
C TRP A 114 4.31 -4.33 11.09
N LEU A 115 3.79 -3.28 11.73
CA LEU A 115 4.55 -2.26 12.48
C LEU A 115 5.73 -1.68 11.70
N THR A 116 5.61 -1.55 10.38
CA THR A 116 6.66 -0.96 9.56
C THR A 116 6.76 0.54 9.76
N GLN A 117 7.95 1.03 9.99
CA GLN A 117 8.23 2.44 10.25
C GLN A 117 8.04 3.35 9.03
N GLY A 118 8.11 2.80 7.82
CA GLY A 118 7.95 3.52 6.55
C GLY A 118 6.64 3.16 5.84
N TYR A 119 6.41 1.88 5.59
CA TYR A 119 5.38 1.45 4.65
C TYR A 119 3.94 1.61 5.12
N TYR A 120 3.66 1.69 6.42
CA TYR A 120 2.36 2.13 6.91
C TYR A 120 1.98 3.51 6.38
N MET A 121 3.00 4.37 6.18
CA MET A 121 2.77 5.70 5.62
C MET A 121 2.40 5.64 4.13
N ASP A 122 3.01 4.73 3.39
CA ASP A 122 2.70 4.52 1.97
C ASP A 122 1.31 3.87 1.80
N ASP A 123 0.95 2.89 2.65
CA ASP A 123 -0.41 2.35 2.69
C ASP A 123 -1.45 3.47 2.92
N MET A 124 -1.17 4.36 3.86
CA MET A 124 -2.06 5.48 4.17
C MET A 124 -2.21 6.47 3.00
N LEU A 125 -1.21 6.65 2.13
CA LEU A 125 -1.35 7.54 0.97
C LEU A 125 -2.50 7.10 0.05
N GLY A 126 -2.57 5.81 -0.25
CA GLY A 126 -3.68 5.23 -1.03
C GLY A 126 -5.00 5.31 -0.29
N LEU A 127 -5.01 4.90 0.98
CA LEU A 127 -6.21 4.89 1.83
C LEU A 127 -6.79 6.28 2.06
N VAL A 128 -5.97 7.31 2.30
CA VAL A 128 -6.43 8.70 2.51
C VAL A 128 -7.07 9.25 1.24
N ASN A 129 -6.49 9.00 0.07
CA ASN A 129 -7.09 9.43 -1.18
C ASN A 129 -8.45 8.75 -1.44
N LEU A 130 -8.56 7.44 -1.19
CA LEU A 130 -9.84 6.73 -1.31
C LEU A 130 -10.86 7.22 -0.28
N MET A 131 -10.46 7.42 0.96
CA MET A 131 -11.34 7.94 2.01
C MET A 131 -12.01 9.27 1.61
N ILE A 132 -11.31 10.09 0.83
CA ILE A 132 -11.79 11.43 0.47
C ILE A 132 -12.51 11.44 -0.86
N TYR A 133 -11.96 10.76 -1.87
CA TYR A 133 -12.34 10.95 -3.26
C TYR A 133 -13.10 9.78 -3.88
N ALA A 134 -13.11 8.59 -3.26
CA ALA A 134 -13.89 7.48 -3.80
C ALA A 134 -15.38 7.83 -3.84
N ASP A 135 -16.06 7.51 -4.92
CA ASP A 135 -17.50 7.72 -5.07
C ASP A 135 -18.31 6.75 -4.22
N GLU A 136 -17.82 5.52 -3.96
CA GLU A 136 -18.48 4.53 -3.13
C GLU A 136 -18.29 4.81 -1.62
N ALA A 137 -19.41 5.04 -0.91
CA ALA A 137 -19.41 5.32 0.52
C ALA A 137 -18.84 4.17 1.38
N ASP A 138 -19.04 2.93 0.94
CA ASP A 138 -18.49 1.73 1.58
C ASP A 138 -16.95 1.75 1.55
N ILE A 139 -16.35 2.00 0.39
CA ILE A 139 -14.89 2.11 0.24
C ILE A 139 -14.35 3.23 1.12
N ARG A 140 -14.98 4.42 1.12
CA ARG A 140 -14.55 5.52 1.98
C ARG A 140 -14.53 5.13 3.46
N THR A 141 -15.60 4.49 3.92
CA THR A 141 -15.74 4.08 5.32
C THR A 141 -14.69 3.05 5.72
N ARG A 142 -14.47 2.04 4.89
CA ARG A 142 -13.50 0.97 5.14
C ARG A 142 -12.07 1.51 5.13
N CYS A 143 -11.73 2.39 4.18
CA CYS A 143 -10.44 3.06 4.18
C CYS A 143 -10.21 3.87 5.46
N ARG A 144 -11.24 4.59 5.95
CA ARG A 144 -11.18 5.29 7.23
C ARG A 144 -10.91 4.34 8.39
N MET A 145 -11.59 3.20 8.44
CA MET A 145 -11.40 2.20 9.49
C MET A 145 -9.98 1.62 9.48
N LEU A 146 -9.41 1.35 8.31
CA LEU A 146 -8.04 0.87 8.20
C LEU A 146 -7.01 1.94 8.59
N ILE A 147 -7.24 3.21 8.25
CA ILE A 147 -6.39 4.30 8.76
C ILE A 147 -6.45 4.35 10.29
N ASP A 148 -7.65 4.25 10.87
CA ASP A 148 -7.81 4.22 12.33
C ASP A 148 -7.07 3.01 12.95
N MET A 149 -7.05 1.84 12.31
CA MET A 149 -6.29 0.66 12.74
C MET A 149 -4.77 0.92 12.71
N LEU A 150 -4.24 1.43 11.60
CA LEU A 150 -2.81 1.75 11.48
C LEU A 150 -2.38 2.81 12.50
N VAL A 151 -3.20 3.82 12.69
CA VAL A 151 -2.95 4.86 13.72
C VAL A 151 -3.05 4.27 15.14
N PHE A 152 -3.93 3.30 15.37
CA PHE A 152 -4.01 2.59 16.65
C PHE A 152 -2.75 1.75 16.90
N ASP A 153 -2.23 1.06 15.89
CA ASP A 153 -0.98 0.30 15.98
C ASP A 153 0.18 1.21 16.39
N LEU A 154 0.28 2.40 15.77
CA LEU A 154 1.26 3.39 16.19
C LEU A 154 1.02 3.84 17.64
N ALA A 155 -0.23 4.10 18.03
CA ALA A 155 -0.58 4.62 19.35
C ALA A 155 -0.22 3.68 20.50
N VAL A 156 -0.34 2.35 20.30
CA VAL A 156 -0.08 1.35 21.35
C VAL A 156 1.34 0.80 21.36
N ASN A 157 2.10 1.00 20.29
CA ASN A 157 3.45 0.45 20.15
C ASN A 157 4.55 1.51 20.21
N HIS A 158 4.23 2.82 20.23
CA HIS A 158 5.28 3.83 20.29
C HIS A 158 5.85 4.02 21.70
N PHE A 159 7.10 4.43 21.73
CA PHE A 159 7.76 4.99 22.91
C PHE A 159 8.29 6.38 22.59
N GLU A 160 7.70 7.42 23.20
CA GLU A 160 8.07 8.83 22.98
C GLU A 160 8.11 9.24 21.49
N GLY A 161 7.25 8.67 20.66
CA GLY A 161 7.13 8.99 19.25
C GLY A 161 8.09 8.24 18.33
N HIS A 162 8.75 7.23 18.82
CA HIS A 162 9.49 6.23 18.04
C HIS A 162 8.76 4.89 18.10
N LEU A 163 9.02 4.01 17.14
CA LEU A 163 8.43 2.69 17.07
C LEU A 163 9.47 1.59 17.39
N PRO A 164 9.94 1.47 18.65
CA PRO A 164 11.01 0.56 19.05
C PRO A 164 10.49 -0.85 19.31
N THR A 165 9.84 -1.44 18.34
CA THR A 165 9.25 -2.77 18.43
C THR A 165 9.86 -3.71 17.40
N THR A 166 9.37 -4.95 17.32
CA THR A 166 9.68 -5.82 16.19
C THR A 166 8.86 -5.40 14.97
N HIS A 167 9.36 -5.66 13.78
CA HIS A 167 8.78 -5.21 12.53
C HIS A 167 8.69 -6.34 11.51
N GLY A 168 7.65 -6.38 10.72
CA GLY A 168 7.57 -7.25 9.54
C GLY A 168 8.51 -6.79 8.44
N ARG A 169 8.82 -5.49 8.40
CA ARG A 169 9.83 -4.90 7.52
C ARG A 169 10.42 -3.64 8.13
N VAL A 170 11.77 -3.54 8.10
CA VAL A 170 12.51 -2.40 8.63
C VAL A 170 13.79 -2.15 7.84
N TYR A 171 14.21 -0.90 7.78
CA TYR A 171 15.52 -0.52 7.25
C TYR A 171 16.49 -0.14 8.34
N THR A 172 17.76 -0.50 8.15
CA THR A 172 18.87 -0.21 9.08
C THR A 172 18.90 1.26 9.51
N ARG A 173 18.60 2.19 8.59
CA ARG A 173 18.58 3.64 8.90
C ARG A 173 17.61 3.98 10.02
N PHE A 174 16.44 3.37 10.06
CA PHE A 174 15.44 3.64 11.08
C PHE A 174 15.80 3.04 12.45
N ILE A 175 16.56 1.93 12.45
CA ILE A 175 17.06 1.32 13.68
C ILE A 175 18.16 2.18 14.30
N ILE A 176 19.04 2.76 13.48
CA ILE A 176 20.19 3.55 13.93
C ILE A 176 19.79 4.99 14.24
N GLU A 177 18.89 5.56 13.45
CA GLU A 177 18.46 6.96 13.52
C GLU A 177 16.93 7.03 13.60
N PRO A 178 16.31 6.66 14.72
CA PRO A 178 14.85 6.57 14.86
C PRO A 178 14.12 7.91 14.64
N ASP A 179 14.79 9.05 14.81
CA ASP A 179 14.24 10.37 14.50
C ASP A 179 13.84 10.53 13.02
N TYR A 180 14.36 9.68 12.14
CA TYR A 180 14.06 9.69 10.71
C TYR A 180 13.02 8.64 10.28
N GLU A 181 12.36 8.00 11.22
CA GLU A 181 11.22 7.12 10.90
C GLU A 181 10.12 7.90 10.20
N ASP A 182 9.62 7.40 9.08
CA ASP A 182 8.57 8.09 8.31
C ASP A 182 7.26 8.22 9.10
N CYS A 183 6.98 7.29 10.02
CA CYS A 183 5.83 7.34 10.92
C CYS A 183 5.97 8.39 12.04
N SER A 184 7.18 8.86 12.37
CA SER A 184 7.41 9.83 13.44
C SER A 184 6.68 11.16 13.20
N ALA A 185 6.64 11.64 11.95
CA ALA A 185 5.89 12.85 11.58
C ALA A 185 4.37 12.70 11.77
N VAL A 186 3.82 11.50 11.55
CA VAL A 186 2.40 11.22 11.79
C VAL A 186 2.12 11.16 13.29
N MET A 187 3.00 10.56 14.07
CA MET A 187 2.89 10.57 15.55
C MET A 187 3.02 11.97 16.13
N ALA A 188 3.91 12.81 15.59
CA ALA A 188 4.02 14.20 15.98
C ALA A 188 2.73 14.99 15.66
N LEU A 189 2.15 14.76 14.49
CA LEU A 189 0.89 15.40 14.09
C LEU A 189 -0.29 15.00 14.96
N LEU A 190 -0.43 13.70 15.26
CA LEU A 190 -1.63 13.15 15.89
C LEU A 190 -1.54 13.06 17.42
N PHE A 191 -0.34 12.78 17.97
CA PHE A 191 -0.14 12.45 19.37
C PHE A 191 0.69 13.49 20.13
N ASP A 192 1.20 14.53 19.44
CA ASP A 192 2.18 15.47 19.99
C ASP A 192 3.44 14.74 20.53
N LYS A 193 3.81 13.64 19.85
CA LYS A 193 4.94 12.80 20.14
C LYS A 193 5.70 12.52 18.86
N GLY A 194 7.03 12.40 18.94
CA GLY A 194 7.86 12.10 17.78
C GLY A 194 8.54 13.33 17.20
N TYR A 195 9.12 13.17 16.03
CA TYR A 195 9.95 14.16 15.38
C TYR A 195 9.37 14.60 14.03
N ALA A 196 9.07 15.89 13.91
CA ALA A 196 8.49 16.47 12.70
C ALA A 196 9.53 17.00 11.70
N GLY A 197 10.81 16.68 11.88
CA GLY A 197 11.92 17.18 11.04
C GLY A 197 12.02 16.54 9.66
N THR A 198 11.37 15.42 9.44
CA THR A 198 11.25 14.78 8.12
C THR A 198 9.92 15.15 7.48
N MET A 199 9.97 15.52 6.20
CA MET A 199 8.75 15.72 5.41
C MET A 199 8.09 14.37 5.17
N SER A 200 6.90 14.18 5.72
CA SER A 200 6.06 13.00 5.44
C SER A 200 4.86 13.40 4.58
N ASN A 201 4.78 12.87 3.37
CA ASN A 201 3.63 13.05 2.50
C ASN A 201 2.34 12.61 3.20
N CYS A 202 2.39 11.52 3.96
CA CYS A 202 1.26 11.01 4.71
C CYS A 202 0.78 11.99 5.78
N ALA A 203 1.67 12.57 6.58
CA ALA A 203 1.32 13.57 7.59
C ALA A 203 0.65 14.79 6.94
N VAL A 204 1.21 15.28 5.82
CA VAL A 204 0.62 16.39 5.05
C VAL A 204 -0.77 16.01 4.54
N MET A 205 -0.97 14.83 3.99
CA MET A 205 -2.26 14.39 3.46
C MET A 205 -3.31 14.23 4.57
N LEU A 206 -2.94 13.68 5.72
CA LEU A 206 -3.84 13.58 6.89
C LEU A 206 -4.25 14.97 7.40
N ALA A 207 -3.28 15.88 7.55
CA ALA A 207 -3.55 17.25 8.01
C ALA A 207 -4.43 18.04 7.04
N ALA A 208 -4.12 17.98 5.73
CA ALA A 208 -4.84 18.72 4.71
C ALA A 208 -6.31 18.30 4.56
N ASN A 209 -6.65 17.08 4.92
CA ASN A 209 -8.00 16.52 4.78
C ASN A 209 -8.79 16.49 6.07
N GLY A 210 -8.27 17.06 7.14
CA GLY A 210 -8.96 17.12 8.41
C GLY A 210 -9.24 15.71 8.98
N TYR A 211 -8.32 14.77 8.81
CA TYR A 211 -8.42 13.51 9.54
C TYR A 211 -8.50 13.79 11.03
N VAL A 212 -9.54 13.30 11.66
CA VAL A 212 -9.74 13.44 13.11
C VAL A 212 -9.48 12.08 13.73
N CYS A 213 -8.39 11.97 14.46
CA CYS A 213 -8.03 10.75 15.19
C CYS A 213 -9.11 10.46 16.28
N PRO A 214 -9.63 9.24 16.37
CA PRO A 214 -10.57 8.85 17.40
C PRO A 214 -10.04 9.11 18.81
N LYS A 215 -10.88 9.62 19.71
CA LYS A 215 -10.48 9.93 21.10
C LYS A 215 -9.94 8.71 21.85
N ALA A 216 -10.43 7.51 21.55
CA ALA A 216 -9.94 6.26 22.13
C ALA A 216 -8.48 5.99 21.75
N ILE A 217 -8.11 6.26 20.49
CA ILE A 217 -6.74 6.11 20.00
C ILE A 217 -5.81 7.14 20.64
N LEU A 218 -6.27 8.41 20.74
CA LEU A 218 -5.52 9.44 21.45
C LEU A 218 -5.29 9.08 22.93
N ALA A 219 -6.31 8.51 23.59
CA ALA A 219 -6.17 8.05 24.95
C ALA A 219 -5.18 6.88 25.08
N ALA A 220 -5.14 5.97 24.10
CA ALA A 220 -4.17 4.88 24.06
C ALA A 220 -2.73 5.41 23.90
N ALA A 221 -2.52 6.37 22.97
CA ALA A 221 -1.23 7.01 22.76
C ALA A 221 -0.71 7.79 23.97
N ALA A 222 -1.63 8.36 24.77
CA ALA A 222 -1.30 9.10 25.99
C ALA A 222 -1.18 8.21 27.25
N ALA A 223 -1.41 6.89 27.12
CA ALA A 223 -1.38 5.99 28.28
C ALA A 223 0.01 5.97 28.93
N PRO A 224 0.08 5.83 30.27
CA PRO A 224 1.36 5.75 30.96
C PRO A 224 2.20 4.57 30.46
N THR A 225 3.51 4.76 30.39
CA THR A 225 4.46 3.70 30.07
C THR A 225 4.38 2.59 31.12
N GLY A 226 4.32 1.33 30.69
CA GLY A 226 4.24 0.16 31.55
C GLY A 226 4.23 -1.11 30.72
N ILE A 227 4.08 -2.26 31.39
CA ILE A 227 3.94 -3.53 30.68
C ILE A 227 2.55 -3.56 30.03
N GLN A 228 2.54 -3.60 28.71
CA GLN A 228 1.33 -3.74 27.89
C GLN A 228 1.41 -5.06 27.11
N THR A 229 0.24 -5.65 26.89
CA THR A 229 0.12 -6.82 26.02
C THR A 229 -0.70 -6.41 24.81
N ASN A 230 -0.05 -6.35 23.65
CA ASN A 230 -0.70 -6.15 22.38
C ASN A 230 -0.77 -7.46 21.60
N ARG A 231 -1.84 -7.64 20.82
CA ARG A 231 -2.02 -8.79 19.94
C ARG A 231 -2.39 -8.29 18.56
N GLU A 232 -1.52 -8.57 17.61
CA GLU A 232 -1.72 -8.24 16.23
C GLU A 232 -1.84 -9.49 15.36
N ARG A 233 -2.58 -9.36 14.26
CA ARG A 233 -2.61 -10.35 13.22
C ARG A 233 -1.68 -9.90 12.09
N MET A 234 -0.70 -10.73 11.78
CA MET A 234 0.36 -10.44 10.81
C MET A 234 0.14 -11.23 9.51
N SER A 235 -1.07 -11.10 8.90
CA SER A 235 -1.51 -11.93 7.78
C SER A 235 -1.68 -13.42 8.18
N ILE A 236 -1.68 -14.32 7.21
CA ILE A 236 -1.73 -15.77 7.40
C ILE A 236 -0.60 -16.43 6.64
N ASP A 237 -0.16 -17.58 7.13
CA ASP A 237 0.79 -18.43 6.40
C ASP A 237 0.12 -19.01 5.15
N VAL A 238 0.88 -19.10 4.04
CA VAL A 238 0.39 -19.68 2.79
C VAL A 238 -0.03 -21.16 2.97
N ALA A 239 0.62 -21.89 3.87
CA ALA A 239 0.27 -23.27 4.20
C ALA A 239 -1.11 -23.37 4.85
N ASP A 240 -1.53 -22.35 5.59
CA ASP A 240 -2.82 -22.29 6.27
C ASP A 240 -3.95 -21.72 5.39
N ALA A 241 -3.65 -21.25 4.19
CA ALA A 241 -4.59 -20.54 3.30
C ALA A 241 -5.92 -21.28 3.13
N LYS A 242 -5.87 -22.58 2.88
CA LYS A 242 -7.06 -23.43 2.69
C LYS A 242 -7.95 -23.51 3.91
N TYR A 243 -7.37 -23.44 5.11
CA TYR A 243 -8.14 -23.42 6.36
C TYR A 243 -9.04 -22.17 6.44
N TYR A 244 -8.58 -21.07 5.83
CA TYR A 244 -9.34 -19.82 5.77
C TYR A 244 -10.21 -19.67 4.51
N GLY A 245 -10.28 -20.73 3.68
CA GLY A 245 -11.05 -20.72 2.43
C GLY A 245 -10.40 -19.93 1.31
N VAL A 246 -9.07 -19.78 1.34
CA VAL A 246 -8.29 -19.04 0.35
C VAL A 246 -7.49 -20.03 -0.50
N ASP A 247 -7.55 -19.91 -1.82
CA ASP A 247 -6.67 -20.63 -2.72
C ASP A 247 -5.45 -19.76 -3.07
N PRO A 248 -4.24 -20.11 -2.62
CA PRO A 248 -3.05 -19.32 -2.90
C PRO A 248 -2.54 -19.51 -4.34
N ALA A 249 -3.08 -20.43 -5.12
CA ALA A 249 -2.77 -20.60 -6.52
C ALA A 249 -3.72 -19.82 -7.46
N ASP A 250 -4.63 -19.05 -6.91
CA ASP A 250 -5.54 -18.16 -7.64
C ASP A 250 -4.86 -16.80 -7.88
N PHE A 251 -5.07 -16.24 -9.09
CA PHE A 251 -4.57 -14.91 -9.48
C PHE A 251 -5.01 -13.80 -8.50
N ASP A 252 -6.24 -13.86 -8.03
CA ASP A 252 -6.82 -12.86 -7.15
C ASP A 252 -6.32 -12.93 -5.71
N ASN A 253 -5.72 -14.06 -5.30
CA ASN A 253 -5.32 -14.31 -3.92
C ASN A 253 -3.81 -14.35 -3.72
N ILE A 254 -3.03 -14.77 -4.72
CA ILE A 254 -1.59 -15.01 -4.57
C ILE A 254 -0.82 -13.77 -4.10
N MET A 255 -1.23 -12.58 -4.53
CA MET A 255 -0.56 -11.33 -4.16
C MET A 255 -0.56 -11.07 -2.65
N PHE A 256 -1.55 -11.58 -1.90
CA PHE A 256 -1.62 -11.38 -0.45
C PHE A 256 -0.58 -12.18 0.33
N PHE A 257 0.04 -13.16 -0.30
CA PHE A 257 1.13 -13.95 0.27
C PHE A 257 2.51 -13.45 -0.14
N TRP A 258 2.59 -12.45 -1.02
CA TRP A 258 3.88 -11.99 -1.50
C TRP A 258 4.70 -11.32 -0.40
N GLY A 259 4.35 -10.17 0.10
CA GLY A 259 5.09 -9.49 1.17
C GLY A 259 6.61 -9.73 1.07
N GLN A 260 7.23 -10.10 2.18
CA GLN A 260 8.64 -10.50 2.23
C GLN A 260 8.88 -11.97 1.81
N GLN A 261 7.83 -12.77 1.71
CA GLN A 261 7.93 -14.22 1.48
C GLN A 261 8.17 -14.61 0.03
N THR A 262 8.01 -13.68 -0.90
CA THR A 262 8.15 -13.92 -2.36
C THR A 262 9.50 -14.54 -2.74
N TYR A 263 10.53 -14.36 -1.94
CA TYR A 263 11.89 -14.82 -2.20
C TYR A 263 12.31 -16.05 -1.40
N SER A 264 11.62 -16.35 -0.32
CA SER A 264 12.09 -17.33 0.67
C SER A 264 11.10 -18.43 0.98
N ASP A 265 9.80 -18.20 0.80
CA ASP A 265 8.80 -19.24 1.02
C ASP A 265 8.55 -20.07 -0.23
N ARG A 266 8.76 -21.37 -0.12
CA ARG A 266 8.64 -22.32 -1.23
C ARG A 266 7.25 -22.35 -1.84
N LEU A 267 6.20 -22.43 -1.01
CA LEU A 267 4.82 -22.54 -1.50
C LEU A 267 4.38 -21.25 -2.19
N THR A 268 4.77 -20.10 -1.67
CA THR A 268 4.51 -18.79 -2.28
C THR A 268 5.19 -18.69 -3.65
N ILE A 269 6.46 -19.11 -3.76
CA ILE A 269 7.21 -19.09 -5.01
C ILE A 269 6.55 -20.03 -6.05
N GLU A 270 6.28 -21.29 -5.68
CA GLU A 270 5.68 -22.26 -6.57
C GLU A 270 4.30 -21.84 -7.09
N ASN A 271 3.45 -21.30 -6.21
CA ASN A 271 2.13 -20.80 -6.60
C ASN A 271 2.24 -19.56 -7.49
N SER A 272 3.14 -18.63 -7.17
CA SER A 272 3.38 -17.45 -8.00
C SER A 272 3.86 -17.79 -9.40
N LEU A 273 4.75 -18.78 -9.54
CA LEU A 273 5.21 -19.25 -10.84
C LEU A 273 4.12 -19.96 -11.66
N LYS A 274 3.12 -20.56 -11.01
CA LYS A 274 1.95 -21.13 -11.70
C LYS A 274 1.04 -20.04 -12.22
N VAL A 275 0.79 -19.01 -11.40
CA VAL A 275 -0.13 -17.89 -11.74
C VAL A 275 0.51 -16.95 -12.77
N PHE A 276 1.81 -16.69 -12.66
CA PHE A 276 2.54 -15.75 -13.52
C PHE A 276 3.71 -16.41 -14.25
N PRO A 277 3.47 -17.40 -15.13
CA PRO A 277 4.53 -18.14 -15.76
C PRO A 277 5.40 -17.30 -16.72
N THR A 278 4.88 -16.15 -17.18
CA THR A 278 5.53 -15.26 -18.17
C THR A 278 5.99 -13.93 -17.58
N TRP A 279 5.69 -13.64 -16.33
CA TRP A 279 6.14 -12.40 -15.72
C TRP A 279 7.66 -12.45 -15.49
N ASN A 280 8.41 -11.64 -16.24
CA ASN A 280 9.87 -11.67 -16.27
C ASN A 280 10.53 -11.54 -14.88
N TRP A 281 9.99 -10.69 -14.01
CA TRP A 281 10.52 -10.53 -12.66
C TRP A 281 10.39 -11.84 -11.87
N MET A 282 9.23 -12.47 -11.90
CA MET A 282 8.96 -13.73 -11.20
C MET A 282 9.75 -14.90 -11.84
N THR A 283 9.74 -15.01 -13.17
CA THR A 283 10.38 -16.13 -13.85
C THR A 283 11.91 -16.03 -13.86
N ASN A 284 12.48 -14.86 -14.04
CA ASN A 284 13.93 -14.71 -14.18
C ASN A 284 14.62 -14.46 -12.84
N ARG A 285 14.02 -13.69 -11.96
CA ARG A 285 14.61 -13.34 -10.67
C ARG A 285 14.25 -14.34 -9.58
N VAL A 286 12.98 -14.55 -9.34
CA VAL A 286 12.52 -15.43 -8.25
C VAL A 286 12.88 -16.88 -8.53
N ARG A 287 12.68 -17.35 -9.76
CA ARG A 287 13.13 -18.70 -10.18
C ARG A 287 14.64 -18.86 -10.05
N ALA A 288 15.43 -17.87 -10.46
CA ALA A 288 16.88 -17.94 -10.32
C ALA A 288 17.33 -18.02 -8.86
N TYR A 289 16.64 -17.34 -7.95
CA TYR A 289 16.87 -17.47 -6.51
C TYR A 289 16.48 -18.85 -6.00
N TYR A 290 15.30 -19.32 -6.37
CA TYR A 290 14.79 -20.64 -5.99
C TYR A 290 15.75 -21.76 -6.38
N GLU A 291 16.23 -21.74 -7.63
CA GLU A 291 17.23 -22.69 -8.16
C GLU A 291 18.58 -22.55 -7.47
N ARG A 292 19.06 -21.30 -7.29
CA ARG A 292 20.36 -21.00 -6.69
C ARG A 292 20.47 -21.51 -5.26
N TYR A 293 19.42 -21.35 -4.47
CA TYR A 293 19.41 -21.71 -3.06
C TYR A 293 18.81 -23.10 -2.81
N LYS A 294 18.47 -23.83 -3.86
CA LYS A 294 17.92 -25.20 -3.81
C LYS A 294 16.71 -25.30 -2.88
N LEU A 295 15.84 -24.30 -2.89
CA LEU A 295 14.66 -24.28 -2.02
C LEU A 295 13.70 -25.45 -2.28
N HIS A 296 13.87 -26.17 -3.41
CA HIS A 296 13.13 -27.38 -3.75
C HIS A 296 13.67 -28.65 -3.06
N ASP A 297 14.88 -28.62 -2.49
CA ASP A 297 15.53 -29.77 -1.85
C ASP A 297 15.31 -29.80 -0.32
N GLU A 298 14.79 -28.71 0.26
CA GLU A 298 14.48 -28.63 1.68
C GLU A 298 13.06 -29.17 1.94
N ALA A 299 12.92 -30.46 2.04
CA ALA A 299 11.69 -31.15 2.45
C ALA A 299 11.91 -31.87 3.79
#